data_8e2ca8e3a14fccaad5728f5fd6e0276d
#
_entry.id   8e2ca8e3a14fccaad5728f5fd6e0276d
#
_cell.length_a   1.000
_cell.length_b   1.000
_cell.length_c   1.000
_cell.angle_alpha   90.00
_cell.angle_beta   90.00
_cell.angle_gamma   90.00
#
_symmetry.space_group_name_H-M   'P 1'
#
loop_
_entity.id
_entity.type
_entity.pdbx_description
1 polymer ?
#
loop_
_entity_poly.entity_id
_entity_poly.type
_entity_poly.pdbx_seq_one_letter_code
_entity_poly.pdbx_strand_id
1 'polypeptide(L)'
;MADFGLFIGFGYPVRGRERQAVKVFNEAMEYYVRLQQQGDIESFESVFLEPHGGELSGFTLVRGDRDKLARIRTSDEFVRLSIRAGLIVEQFGVVGADLGERIGTQMRVYNEQVEDLT
;
A
#
# COMPACT_ATOMS: atom_id res chain seq x y z
N MET A 1 -9.84 12.04 -10.23
CA MET A 1 -8.60 11.37 -9.83
C MET A 1 -8.53 11.28 -8.30
N ALA A 2 -8.19 10.12 -7.78
CA ALA A 2 -8.14 9.92 -6.34
C ALA A 2 -6.99 10.72 -5.71
N ASP A 3 -7.24 11.27 -4.53
CA ASP A 3 -6.25 12.01 -3.75
C ASP A 3 -5.79 11.23 -2.51
N PHE A 4 -6.18 9.97 -2.41
CA PHE A 4 -5.83 9.09 -1.30
C PHE A 4 -5.49 7.70 -1.83
N GLY A 5 -4.65 7.00 -1.10
CA GLY A 5 -4.27 5.64 -1.44
C GLY A 5 -3.82 4.84 -0.25
N LEU A 6 -3.57 3.57 -0.51
CA LEU A 6 -2.87 2.68 0.43
C LEU A 6 -1.50 2.39 -0.13
N PHE A 7 -0.49 2.63 0.68
CA PHE A 7 0.89 2.24 0.39
C PHE A 7 1.13 0.90 1.08
N ILE A 8 1.41 -0.11 0.26
CA ILE A 8 1.63 -1.47 0.73
C ILE A 8 3.09 -1.80 0.46
N GLY A 9 3.93 -1.62 1.47
CA GLY A 9 5.37 -1.78 1.35
C GLY A 9 5.85 -3.15 1.79
N PHE A 10 6.93 -3.63 1.18
CA PHE A 10 7.49 -4.93 1.52
C PHE A 10 9.00 -4.96 1.30
N GLY A 11 9.64 -5.74 2.13
CA GLY A 11 11.07 -6.02 2.00
C GLY A 11 11.31 -7.27 1.19
N TYR A 12 12.49 -7.86 1.40
CA TYR A 12 12.86 -9.08 0.69
C TYR A 12 12.08 -10.28 1.20
N PRO A 13 11.88 -11.31 0.36
CA PRO A 13 11.31 -12.57 0.84
C PRO A 13 12.12 -13.15 1.99
N VAL A 14 11.43 -13.76 2.94
CA VAL A 14 12.08 -14.53 4.00
C VAL A 14 12.84 -15.69 3.33
N ARG A 15 14.09 -15.89 3.73
CA ARG A 15 14.92 -16.94 3.15
C ARG A 15 14.26 -18.29 3.28
N GLY A 16 14.22 -19.01 2.18
CA GLY A 16 13.57 -20.31 2.09
C GLY A 16 12.09 -20.22 1.71
N ARG A 17 11.53 -19.01 1.65
CA ARG A 17 10.12 -18.79 1.31
C ARG A 17 9.92 -18.02 0.01
N GLU A 18 10.92 -18.03 -0.85
CA GLU A 18 10.89 -17.26 -2.09
C GLU A 18 9.72 -17.67 -3.00
N ARG A 19 9.45 -18.97 -3.11
CA ARG A 19 8.33 -19.45 -3.93
C ARG A 19 6.99 -19.02 -3.38
N GLN A 20 6.84 -19.07 -2.06
CA GLN A 20 5.62 -18.64 -1.39
C GLN A 20 5.43 -17.13 -1.57
N ALA A 21 6.52 -16.35 -1.56
CA ALA A 21 6.45 -14.91 -1.79
C ALA A 21 5.90 -14.60 -3.18
N VAL A 22 6.37 -15.31 -4.21
CA VAL A 22 5.85 -15.15 -5.58
C VAL A 22 4.37 -15.51 -5.64
N LYS A 23 3.99 -16.61 -4.99
CA LYS A 23 2.59 -17.04 -4.96
C LYS A 23 1.68 -15.99 -4.33
N VAL A 24 2.06 -15.45 -3.18
CA VAL A 24 1.26 -14.46 -2.48
C VAL A 24 1.22 -13.15 -3.26
N PHE A 25 2.33 -12.74 -3.88
CA PHE A 25 2.34 -11.56 -4.74
C PHE A 25 1.34 -11.70 -5.88
N ASN A 26 1.32 -12.85 -6.55
CA ASN A 26 0.38 -13.09 -7.63
C ASN A 26 -1.07 -13.09 -7.14
N GLU A 27 -1.34 -13.66 -5.97
CA GLU A 27 -2.67 -13.60 -5.36
C GLU A 27 -3.10 -12.16 -5.10
N ALA A 28 -2.17 -11.33 -4.64
CA ALA A 28 -2.45 -9.92 -4.39
C ALA A 28 -2.77 -9.18 -5.69
N MET A 29 -1.99 -9.42 -6.74
CA MET A 29 -2.23 -8.78 -8.05
C MET A 29 -3.61 -9.16 -8.61
N GLU A 30 -3.99 -10.42 -8.52
CA GLU A 30 -5.32 -10.88 -8.95
C GLU A 30 -6.42 -10.20 -8.14
N TYR A 31 -6.21 -10.05 -6.85
CA TYR A 31 -7.15 -9.37 -5.95
C TYR A 31 -7.34 -7.91 -6.35
N TYR A 32 -6.25 -7.17 -6.59
CA TYR A 32 -6.36 -5.76 -6.97
C TYR A 32 -6.97 -5.57 -8.36
N VAL A 33 -6.69 -6.46 -9.30
CA VAL A 33 -7.36 -6.43 -10.61
C VAL A 33 -8.87 -6.57 -10.42
N ARG A 34 -9.31 -7.51 -9.58
CA ARG A 34 -10.74 -7.72 -9.32
C ARG A 34 -11.37 -6.50 -8.67
N LEU A 35 -10.71 -5.91 -7.67
CA LEU A 35 -11.21 -4.69 -7.02
C LEU A 35 -11.37 -3.54 -8.02
N GLN A 36 -10.41 -3.40 -8.93
CA GLN A 36 -10.49 -2.36 -9.95
C GLN A 36 -11.65 -2.61 -10.91
N GLN A 37 -11.84 -3.84 -11.34
CA GLN A 37 -12.94 -4.21 -12.22
C GLN A 37 -14.30 -3.97 -11.57
N GLN A 38 -14.39 -4.16 -10.25
CA GLN A 38 -15.63 -3.92 -9.49
C GLN A 38 -15.85 -2.45 -9.15
N GLY A 39 -14.88 -1.58 -9.43
CA GLY A 39 -14.98 -0.17 -9.07
C GLY A 39 -14.68 0.13 -7.60
N ASP A 40 -14.14 -0.83 -6.86
CA ASP A 40 -13.80 -0.64 -5.46
C ASP A 40 -12.50 0.13 -5.27
N ILE A 41 -11.62 0.12 -6.26
CA ILE A 41 -10.44 0.96 -6.32
C ILE A 41 -10.36 1.63 -7.69
N GLU A 42 -9.68 2.77 -7.77
CA GLU A 42 -9.48 3.48 -9.03
C GLU A 42 -8.37 2.84 -9.86
N SER A 43 -7.24 2.57 -9.23
CA SER A 43 -6.07 2.00 -9.89
C SER A 43 -5.11 1.43 -8.86
N PHE A 44 -4.17 0.64 -9.34
CA PHE A 44 -3.05 0.21 -8.52
C PHE A 44 -1.81 0.08 -9.39
N GLU A 45 -0.66 0.21 -8.78
CA GLU A 45 0.61 -0.07 -9.46
C GLU A 45 1.59 -0.67 -8.45
N SER A 46 2.37 -1.63 -8.93
CA SER A 46 3.43 -2.22 -8.13
C SER A 46 4.77 -1.74 -8.67
N VAL A 47 5.66 -1.43 -7.74
CA VAL A 47 7.00 -0.94 -8.05
C VAL A 47 8.00 -1.82 -7.32
N PHE A 48 8.94 -2.39 -8.07
CA PHE A 48 10.08 -3.09 -7.50
C PHE A 48 11.29 -2.17 -7.56
N LEU A 49 11.96 -2.03 -6.43
CA LEU A 49 13.14 -1.18 -6.35
C LEU A 49 14.38 -2.02 -6.63
N GLU A 50 15.34 -1.43 -7.34
CA GLU A 50 16.66 -2.06 -7.48
C GLU A 50 17.34 -2.13 -6.11
N PRO A 51 18.24 -3.08 -5.89
CA PRO A 51 18.97 -3.17 -4.63
C PRO A 51 19.68 -1.85 -4.30
N HIS A 52 19.44 -1.33 -3.09
CA HIS A 52 19.97 -0.02 -2.70
C HIS A 52 20.43 0.04 -1.25
N GLY A 53 20.49 -1.12 -0.58
CA GLY A 53 20.96 -1.20 0.80
C GLY A 53 19.90 -0.92 1.86
N GLY A 54 18.69 -0.46 1.46
CA GLY A 54 17.59 -0.25 2.38
C GLY A 54 16.71 -1.48 2.52
N GLU A 55 15.75 -1.40 3.45
CA GLU A 55 14.86 -2.52 3.76
C GLU A 55 13.67 -2.63 2.79
N LEU A 56 13.25 -1.52 2.21
CA LEU A 56 12.13 -1.51 1.27
C LEU A 56 12.59 -2.05 -0.06
N SER A 57 12.01 -3.16 -0.52
CA SER A 57 12.36 -3.71 -1.82
C SER A 57 11.30 -3.42 -2.88
N GLY A 58 10.11 -3.02 -2.46
CA GLY A 58 9.06 -2.64 -3.39
C GLY A 58 7.80 -2.22 -2.67
N PHE A 59 6.81 -1.81 -3.43
CA PHE A 59 5.52 -1.46 -2.86
C PHE A 59 4.43 -1.56 -3.94
N THR A 60 3.20 -1.64 -3.47
CA THR A 60 2.02 -1.46 -4.32
C THR A 60 1.28 -0.24 -3.81
N LEU A 61 1.01 0.70 -4.70
CA LEU A 61 0.21 1.87 -4.38
C LEU A 61 -1.18 1.69 -4.97
N VAL A 62 -2.17 1.63 -4.09
CA VAL A 62 -3.58 1.45 -4.46
C VAL A 62 -4.28 2.77 -4.29
N ARG A 63 -4.83 3.33 -5.37
CA ARG A 63 -5.52 4.62 -5.36
C ARG A 63 -7.03 4.39 -5.36
N GLY A 64 -7.74 5.20 -4.60
CA GLY A 64 -9.19 5.09 -4.59
C GLY A 64 -9.85 6.03 -3.60
N ASP A 65 -11.16 5.91 -3.50
CA ASP A 65 -11.95 6.64 -2.53
C ASP A 65 -11.56 6.24 -1.11
N ARG A 66 -11.38 7.24 -0.25
CA ARG A 66 -10.93 7.02 1.13
C ARG A 66 -11.83 6.04 1.89
N ASP A 67 -13.15 6.20 1.77
CA ASP A 67 -14.10 5.36 2.51
C ASP A 67 -14.10 3.94 1.98
N LYS A 68 -14.02 3.78 0.65
CA LYS A 68 -13.91 2.45 0.04
C LYS A 68 -12.64 1.75 0.46
N LEU A 69 -11.51 2.47 0.46
CA LEU A 69 -10.22 1.90 0.87
C LEU A 69 -10.23 1.52 2.35
N ALA A 70 -10.88 2.30 3.19
CA ALA A 70 -11.03 1.95 4.60
C ALA A 70 -11.79 0.63 4.78
N ARG A 71 -12.85 0.43 4.02
CA ARG A 71 -13.63 -0.82 4.07
C ARG A 71 -12.82 -2.01 3.56
N ILE A 72 -12.05 -1.81 2.47
CA ILE A 72 -11.16 -2.86 1.94
C ILE A 72 -10.16 -3.26 3.01
N ARG A 73 -9.55 -2.28 3.65
CA ARG A 73 -8.47 -2.51 4.62
C ARG A 73 -8.91 -3.36 5.81
N THR A 74 -10.19 -3.31 6.17
CA THR A 74 -10.74 -4.10 7.28
C THR A 74 -11.47 -5.36 6.81
N SER A 75 -11.53 -5.60 5.49
CA SER A 75 -12.20 -6.78 4.95
C SER A 75 -11.41 -8.06 5.24
N ASP A 76 -12.13 -9.18 5.35
CA ASP A 76 -11.51 -10.47 5.60
C ASP A 76 -10.46 -10.83 4.55
N GLU A 77 -10.74 -10.56 3.30
CA GLU A 77 -9.84 -10.94 2.21
C GLU A 77 -8.54 -10.15 2.28
N PHE A 78 -8.61 -8.85 2.51
CA PHE A 78 -7.42 -8.02 2.63
C PHE A 78 -6.60 -8.39 3.87
N VAL A 79 -7.28 -8.66 4.99
CA VAL A 79 -6.60 -9.06 6.23
C VAL A 79 -5.86 -10.39 6.02
N ARG A 80 -6.50 -11.36 5.36
CA ARG A 80 -5.86 -12.64 5.05
C ARG A 80 -4.63 -12.46 4.18
N LEU A 81 -4.73 -11.66 3.11
CA LEU A 81 -3.60 -11.38 2.24
C LEU A 81 -2.47 -10.71 3.00
N SER A 82 -2.79 -9.76 3.88
CA SER A 82 -1.79 -9.04 4.68
C SER A 82 -1.05 -9.99 5.64
N ILE A 83 -1.77 -10.90 6.28
CA ILE A 83 -1.16 -11.90 7.15
C ILE A 83 -0.25 -12.83 6.34
N ARG A 84 -0.72 -13.30 5.19
CA ARG A 84 0.08 -14.16 4.32
C ARG A 84 1.35 -13.45 3.86
N ALA A 85 1.23 -12.18 3.46
CA ALA A 85 2.39 -11.39 3.06
C ALA A 85 3.39 -11.24 4.21
N GLY A 86 2.91 -10.92 5.42
CA GLY A 86 3.77 -10.78 6.59
C GLY A 86 4.50 -12.05 6.99
N LEU A 87 4.01 -13.21 6.56
CA LEU A 87 4.66 -14.49 6.84
C LEU A 87 5.78 -14.82 5.86
N ILE A 88 5.84 -14.14 4.72
CA ILE A 88 6.75 -14.53 3.63
C ILE A 88 7.68 -13.39 3.15
N VAL A 89 7.44 -12.15 3.56
CA VAL A 89 8.38 -11.05 3.27
C VAL A 89 8.75 -10.35 4.56
N GLU A 90 9.93 -9.72 4.54
CA GLU A 90 10.38 -8.87 5.64
C GLU A 90 9.71 -7.50 5.55
N GLN A 91 9.55 -6.82 6.66
CA GLN A 91 9.15 -5.42 6.73
C GLN A 91 7.86 -5.10 5.97
N PHE A 92 6.88 -6.00 6.03
CA PHE A 92 5.59 -5.76 5.40
C PHE A 92 4.81 -4.71 6.19
N GLY A 93 4.20 -3.77 5.48
CA GLY A 93 3.36 -2.75 6.12
C GLY A 93 2.36 -2.13 5.16
N VAL A 94 1.26 -1.65 5.72
CA VAL A 94 0.19 -0.98 4.98
C VAL A 94 -0.09 0.34 5.69
N VAL A 95 0.01 1.44 4.95
CA VAL A 95 -0.29 2.77 5.50
C VAL A 95 -1.11 3.56 4.50
N GLY A 96 -1.90 4.51 5.02
CA GLY A 96 -2.59 5.48 4.17
C GLY A 96 -1.60 6.45 3.56
N ALA A 97 -1.89 6.90 2.35
CA ALA A 97 -1.04 7.83 1.62
C ALA A 97 -1.88 9.00 1.08
N ASP A 98 -1.41 10.21 1.33
CA ASP A 98 -2.01 11.41 0.76
C ASP A 98 -1.40 11.65 -0.62
N LEU A 99 -2.26 11.90 -1.60
CA LEU A 99 -1.86 12.05 -3.00
C LEU A 99 -2.47 13.33 -3.57
N GLY A 100 -1.92 13.80 -4.68
CA GLY A 100 -2.51 14.90 -5.43
C GLY A 100 -2.79 16.13 -4.57
N GLU A 101 -4.02 16.63 -4.59
CA GLU A 101 -4.40 17.85 -3.89
C GLU A 101 -4.30 17.74 -2.37
N ARG A 102 -4.39 16.54 -1.80
CA ARG A 102 -4.26 16.38 -0.36
C ARG A 102 -2.86 16.72 0.15
N ILE A 103 -1.85 16.63 -0.71
CA ILE A 103 -0.48 17.02 -0.32
C ILE A 103 -0.47 18.50 0.04
N GLY A 104 -1.07 19.35 -0.80
CA GLY A 104 -1.17 20.77 -0.52
C GLY A 104 -1.95 21.07 0.76
N THR A 105 -3.05 20.36 0.98
CA THR A 105 -3.84 20.48 2.21
C THR A 105 -3.01 20.13 3.44
N GLN A 106 -2.28 19.02 3.39
CA GLN A 106 -1.43 18.60 4.51
C GLN A 106 -0.30 19.60 4.76
N MET A 107 0.29 20.14 3.70
CA MET A 107 1.35 21.14 3.85
C MET A 107 0.82 22.42 4.51
N ARG A 108 -0.40 22.84 4.17
CA ARG A 108 -1.00 24.00 4.79
C ARG A 108 -1.22 23.77 6.29
N VAL A 109 -1.78 22.63 6.66
CA VAL A 109 -2.01 22.28 8.07
C VAL A 109 -0.69 22.21 8.82
N TYR A 110 0.32 21.58 8.20
CA TYR A 110 1.65 21.48 8.79
C TYR A 110 2.23 22.87 9.09
N ASN A 111 2.20 23.78 8.12
CA ASN A 111 2.72 25.12 8.29
C ASN A 111 1.97 25.91 9.37
N GLU A 112 0.65 25.74 9.44
CA GLU A 112 -0.15 26.36 10.50
C GLU A 112 0.30 25.89 11.88
N GLN A 113 0.57 24.59 12.03
CA GLN A 113 1.02 24.04 13.30
C GLN A 113 2.43 24.51 13.66
N VAL A 114 3.33 24.58 12.67
CA VAL A 114 4.68 25.11 12.88
C VAL A 114 4.62 26.53 13.42
N GLU A 115 3.80 27.39 12.82
CA GLU A 115 3.65 28.78 13.28
C GLU A 115 3.06 28.86 14.69
N ASP A 116 2.03 28.04 14.97
CA ASP A 116 1.40 28.03 16.29
C ASP A 116 2.36 27.59 17.39
N LEU A 117 3.24 26.64 17.09
CA LEU A 117 4.18 26.08 18.06
C LEU A 117 5.50 26.86 18.16
N THR A 118 5.68 27.87 17.32
CA THR A 118 6.87 28.71 17.36
C THR A 118 6.61 29.96 18.20
#